data_601b9d4cb8e6676c6242c0fc555561ed
#
_entry.id   601b9d4cb8e6676c6242c0fc555561ed
#
_cell.length_a   1.000
_cell.length_b   1.000
_cell.length_c   1.000
_cell.angle_alpha   90.00
_cell.angle_beta   90.00
_cell.angle_gamma   90.00
#
_symmetry.space_group_name_H-M   'P 1'
#
loop_
_entity.id
_entity.type
_entity.pdbx_description
1 polymer ?
#
loop_
_entity_poly.entity_id
_entity_poly.type
_entity_poly.pdbx_seq_one_letter_code
_entity_poly.pdbx_strand_id
1 'polypeptide(L)'
;MREIVLKGLTFVPYIDAKTIGQAVKKLGERLKADFKDRDPLFVCIMNGSFMFASELMYAIDEDFEVAFARYSSYQGTKSTFELKEVMPVTQSLEGRVVVIVEDLIDTGFTMYNLQKHFYSLGAKEVHIAAMLTKPEALKCDVQTDYVAMEIENKFILGHGLDYDDYGRMFRDIYQLKD
;
A
#
# COMPACT_ATOMS: atom_id res chain seq x y z
N MET A 1 -16.88 16.17 -7.14
CA MET A 1 -16.93 14.69 -7.41
C MET A 1 -18.36 14.32 -7.81
N ARG A 2 -18.56 13.31 -8.65
CA ARG A 2 -19.88 12.80 -9.11
C ARG A 2 -19.94 11.30 -8.88
N GLU A 3 -21.14 10.71 -8.79
CA GLU A 3 -21.30 9.25 -8.79
C GLU A 3 -20.73 8.66 -10.11
N ILE A 4 -20.21 7.48 -10.02
CA ILE A 4 -19.69 6.71 -11.16
C ILE A 4 -20.36 5.33 -11.18
N VAL A 5 -20.59 4.81 -12.39
CA VAL A 5 -21.06 3.44 -12.59
C VAL A 5 -19.96 2.63 -13.24
N LEU A 6 -19.61 1.53 -12.63
CA LEU A 6 -18.55 0.64 -13.10
C LEU A 6 -19.03 -0.82 -13.00
N LYS A 7 -19.05 -1.54 -14.13
CA LYS A 7 -19.51 -2.93 -14.20
C LYS A 7 -20.88 -3.19 -13.51
N GLY A 8 -21.81 -2.24 -13.65
CA GLY A 8 -23.16 -2.35 -13.10
C GLY A 8 -23.28 -1.97 -11.62
N LEU A 9 -22.18 -1.66 -10.94
CA LEU A 9 -22.18 -1.15 -9.58
C LEU A 9 -22.05 0.38 -9.56
N THR A 10 -22.75 1.03 -8.65
CA THR A 10 -22.68 2.48 -8.45
C THR A 10 -21.73 2.78 -7.30
N PHE A 11 -20.84 3.73 -7.53
CA PHE A 11 -19.91 4.21 -6.53
C PHE A 11 -20.12 5.71 -6.28
N VAL A 12 -20.07 6.11 -5.03
CA VAL A 12 -20.20 7.49 -4.60
C VAL A 12 -18.85 8.06 -4.14
N PRO A 13 -18.64 9.36 -4.24
CA PRO A 13 -17.44 10.01 -3.74
C PRO A 13 -17.19 9.70 -2.27
N TYR A 14 -15.93 9.39 -1.92
CA TYR A 14 -15.53 9.09 -0.55
C TYR A 14 -14.40 10.01 -0.05
N ILE A 15 -13.23 9.98 -0.71
CA ILE A 15 -12.10 10.83 -0.33
C ILE A 15 -11.62 11.57 -1.58
N ASP A 16 -11.53 12.90 -1.51
CA ASP A 16 -11.06 13.69 -2.63
C ASP A 16 -9.53 13.71 -2.75
N ALA A 17 -9.04 13.92 -3.97
CA ALA A 17 -7.62 13.93 -4.31
C ALA A 17 -6.80 14.97 -3.50
N LYS A 18 -7.42 16.10 -3.09
CA LYS A 18 -6.73 17.11 -2.29
C LYS A 18 -6.45 16.58 -0.88
N THR A 19 -7.44 15.92 -0.27
CA THR A 19 -7.32 15.29 1.04
C THR A 19 -6.25 14.18 0.99
N ILE A 20 -6.26 13.33 -0.04
CA ILE A 20 -5.24 12.31 -0.27
C ILE A 20 -3.84 12.94 -0.35
N GLY A 21 -3.66 13.92 -1.23
CA GLY A 21 -2.38 14.57 -1.43
C GLY A 21 -1.82 15.25 -0.18
N GLN A 22 -2.69 15.83 0.66
CA GLN A 22 -2.27 16.41 1.94
C GLN A 22 -1.80 15.34 2.93
N ALA A 23 -2.49 14.20 3.00
CA ALA A 23 -2.12 13.09 3.88
C ALA A 23 -0.80 12.43 3.42
N VAL A 24 -0.66 12.19 2.11
CA VAL A 24 0.57 11.63 1.51
C VAL A 24 1.76 12.55 1.73
N LYS A 25 1.57 13.88 1.57
CA LYS A 25 2.63 14.86 1.83
C LYS A 25 3.13 14.77 3.28
N LYS A 26 2.23 14.75 4.26
CA LYS A 26 2.61 14.63 5.69
C LYS A 26 3.33 13.32 5.97
N LEU A 27 2.88 12.23 5.36
CA LEU A 27 3.52 10.93 5.48
C LEU A 27 4.93 10.95 4.90
N GLY A 28 5.13 11.54 3.71
CA GLY A 28 6.42 11.69 3.07
C GLY A 28 7.40 12.51 3.91
N GLU A 29 6.95 13.65 4.47
CA GLU A 29 7.76 14.47 5.37
C GLU A 29 8.21 13.68 6.61
N ARG A 30 7.35 12.85 7.19
CA ARG A 30 7.68 11.97 8.32
C ARG A 30 8.69 10.90 7.93
N LEU A 31 8.47 10.19 6.82
CA LEU A 31 9.39 9.17 6.31
C LEU A 31 10.77 9.76 6.00
N LYS A 32 10.82 10.94 5.36
CA LYS A 32 12.07 11.67 5.13
C LYS A 32 12.82 11.93 6.43
N ALA A 33 12.15 12.46 7.45
CA ALA A 33 12.76 12.76 8.74
C ALA A 33 13.33 11.51 9.43
N ASP A 34 12.58 10.39 9.37
CA ASP A 34 12.93 9.17 10.10
C ASP A 34 14.02 8.33 9.37
N PHE A 35 14.17 8.48 8.04
CA PHE A 35 15.02 7.62 7.24
C PHE A 35 16.22 8.32 6.54
N LYS A 36 16.33 9.64 6.56
CA LYS A 36 17.37 10.40 5.82
C LYS A 36 18.81 9.93 6.05
N ASP A 37 19.10 9.36 7.21
CA ASP A 37 20.45 8.91 7.57
C ASP A 37 20.56 7.37 7.63
N ARG A 38 19.60 6.63 7.05
CA ARG A 38 19.47 5.19 7.24
C ARG A 38 19.58 4.34 5.96
N ASP A 39 19.72 4.98 4.79
CA ASP A 39 19.80 4.33 3.47
C ASP A 39 18.71 3.25 3.26
N PRO A 40 17.41 3.61 3.34
CA PRO A 40 16.33 2.66 3.19
C PRO A 40 16.15 2.21 1.74
N LEU A 41 15.67 0.97 1.55
CA LEU A 41 15.11 0.50 0.30
C LEU A 41 13.59 0.57 0.36
N PHE A 42 12.97 1.41 -0.47
CA PHE A 42 11.53 1.47 -0.64
C PHE A 42 11.08 0.40 -1.64
N VAL A 43 10.20 -0.51 -1.22
CA VAL A 43 9.66 -1.58 -2.08
C VAL A 43 8.17 -1.33 -2.31
N CYS A 44 7.82 -0.86 -3.49
CA CYS A 44 6.43 -0.55 -3.88
C CYS A 44 5.72 -1.80 -4.38
N ILE A 45 4.60 -2.15 -3.75
CA ILE A 45 3.83 -3.36 -4.08
C ILE A 45 2.80 -3.05 -5.18
N MET A 46 3.07 -3.59 -6.34
CA MET A 46 2.28 -3.34 -7.55
C MET A 46 1.08 -4.30 -7.65
N ASN A 47 -0.04 -3.92 -8.31
CA ASN A 47 -0.22 -2.71 -9.13
C ASN A 47 -0.87 -1.53 -8.37
N GLY A 48 -1.59 -1.78 -7.28
CA GLY A 48 -2.46 -0.80 -6.63
C GLY A 48 -1.69 0.44 -6.12
N SER A 49 -0.49 0.23 -5.58
CA SER A 49 0.30 1.30 -4.96
C SER A 49 0.90 2.32 -5.94
N PHE A 50 0.80 2.13 -7.27
CA PHE A 50 1.59 2.93 -8.22
C PHE A 50 1.34 4.46 -8.14
N MET A 51 0.10 4.90 -7.91
CA MET A 51 -0.20 6.33 -7.75
C MET A 51 0.31 6.85 -6.41
N PHE A 52 -0.01 6.15 -5.34
CA PHE A 52 0.46 6.48 -3.99
C PHE A 52 2.00 6.50 -3.93
N ALA A 53 2.66 5.48 -4.47
CA ALA A 53 4.12 5.41 -4.51
C ALA A 53 4.73 6.62 -5.22
N SER A 54 4.20 7.00 -6.39
CA SER A 54 4.68 8.18 -7.13
C SER A 54 4.54 9.46 -6.32
N GLU A 55 3.37 9.71 -5.72
CA GLU A 55 3.12 10.89 -4.90
C GLU A 55 3.99 10.90 -3.64
N LEU A 56 4.17 9.73 -3.01
CA LEU A 56 4.99 9.57 -1.83
C LEU A 56 6.46 9.88 -2.12
N MET A 57 7.01 9.36 -3.23
CA MET A 57 8.40 9.64 -3.65
C MET A 57 8.62 11.15 -3.87
N TYR A 58 7.68 11.84 -4.54
CA TYR A 58 7.74 13.29 -4.67
C TYR A 58 7.64 14.03 -3.33
N ALA A 59 6.88 13.51 -2.38
CA ALA A 59 6.75 14.11 -1.06
C ALA A 59 7.98 13.90 -0.18
N ILE A 60 8.67 12.77 -0.33
CA ILE A 60 9.94 12.47 0.35
C ILE A 60 11.06 13.32 -0.22
N ASP A 61 11.20 13.40 -1.55
CA ASP A 61 12.22 14.19 -2.26
C ASP A 61 13.64 13.98 -1.67
N GLU A 62 14.08 12.73 -1.62
CA GLU A 62 15.42 12.28 -1.19
C GLU A 62 15.93 11.19 -2.14
N ASP A 63 17.25 11.02 -2.19
CA ASP A 63 17.93 10.00 -3.02
C ASP A 63 17.90 8.62 -2.33
N PHE A 64 16.68 8.08 -2.12
CA PHE A 64 16.50 6.74 -1.61
C PHE A 64 16.33 5.71 -2.73
N GLU A 65 16.82 4.50 -2.50
CA GLU A 65 16.67 3.42 -3.46
C GLU A 65 15.20 2.95 -3.51
N VAL A 66 14.68 2.75 -4.71
CA VAL A 66 13.29 2.30 -4.95
C VAL A 66 13.29 1.03 -5.77
N ALA A 67 12.53 0.05 -5.33
CA ALA A 67 12.25 -1.19 -6.04
C ALA A 67 10.73 -1.38 -6.22
N PHE A 68 10.37 -2.17 -7.22
CA PHE A 68 8.99 -2.54 -7.49
C PHE A 68 8.88 -4.06 -7.40
N ALA A 69 7.84 -4.53 -6.72
CA ALA A 69 7.56 -5.94 -6.57
C ALA A 69 6.07 -6.21 -6.75
N ARG A 70 5.71 -7.44 -7.08
CA ARG A 70 4.31 -7.85 -7.16
C ARG A 70 4.13 -9.18 -6.48
N TYR A 71 3.30 -9.18 -5.48
CA TYR A 71 2.88 -10.36 -4.74
C TYR A 71 1.37 -10.51 -4.85
N SER A 72 0.89 -11.74 -4.84
CA SER A 72 -0.52 -12.06 -4.74
C SER A 72 -0.74 -13.02 -3.57
N SER A 73 -1.79 -12.78 -2.80
CA SER A 73 -2.24 -13.73 -1.79
C SER A 73 -3.16 -14.75 -2.44
N TYR A 74 -2.86 -16.03 -2.29
CA TYR A 74 -3.75 -17.11 -2.73
C TYR A 74 -4.48 -17.70 -1.51
N GLN A 75 -5.81 -17.75 -1.59
CA GLN A 75 -6.59 -18.54 -0.64
C GLN A 75 -6.57 -20.00 -1.13
N GLY A 76 -5.65 -20.81 -0.60
CA GLY A 76 -5.68 -22.24 -0.81
C GLY A 76 -6.85 -22.91 -0.11
N THR A 77 -7.18 -24.15 -0.49
CA THR A 77 -8.25 -24.98 0.12
C THR A 77 -7.99 -25.33 1.59
N LYS A 78 -6.82 -25.04 2.12
CA LYS A 78 -6.46 -25.12 3.54
C LYS A 78 -6.07 -23.69 3.96
N SER A 79 -6.67 -23.14 4.97
CA SER A 79 -6.55 -21.84 5.62
C SER A 79 -5.16 -21.16 5.71
N THR A 80 -4.24 -21.50 4.84
CA THR A 80 -2.91 -20.91 4.70
C THR A 80 -2.94 -19.91 3.56
N PHE A 81 -2.84 -18.63 3.90
CA PHE A 81 -2.56 -17.59 2.92
C PHE A 81 -1.10 -17.76 2.47
N GLU A 82 -0.90 -18.36 1.31
CA GLU A 82 0.41 -18.43 0.69
C GLU A 82 0.65 -17.16 -0.14
N LEU A 83 1.80 -16.54 0.09
CA LEU A 83 2.28 -15.42 -0.70
C LEU A 83 2.86 -15.97 -2.01
N LYS A 84 2.20 -15.64 -3.13
CA LYS A 84 2.73 -15.95 -4.46
C LYS A 84 3.54 -14.77 -4.97
N GLU A 85 4.80 -14.99 -5.21
CA GLU A 85 5.70 -14.05 -5.83
C GLU A 85 5.47 -14.03 -7.35
N VAL A 86 4.98 -12.90 -7.87
CA VAL A 86 4.71 -12.70 -9.30
C VAL A 86 5.84 -11.92 -9.96
N MET A 87 6.38 -10.91 -9.26
CA MET A 87 7.55 -10.15 -9.64
C MET A 87 8.36 -9.90 -8.36
N PRO A 88 9.47 -10.62 -8.16
CA PRO A 88 10.28 -10.49 -6.94
C PRO A 88 11.04 -9.17 -6.89
N VAL A 89 11.45 -8.78 -5.69
CA VAL A 89 12.47 -7.76 -5.50
C VAL A 89 13.78 -8.32 -6.03
N THR A 90 14.47 -7.55 -6.89
CA THR A 90 15.75 -7.97 -7.50
C THR A 90 16.95 -7.51 -6.70
N GLN A 91 16.79 -6.51 -5.85
CA GLN A 91 17.82 -6.01 -4.93
C GLN A 91 18.01 -6.98 -3.75
N SER A 92 19.26 -7.07 -3.27
CA SER A 92 19.52 -7.80 -2.02
C SER A 92 18.88 -7.07 -0.85
N LEU A 93 18.17 -7.81 -0.01
CA LEU A 93 17.59 -7.29 1.23
C LEU A 93 18.53 -7.52 2.44
N GLU A 94 19.60 -8.28 2.27
CA GLU A 94 20.54 -8.66 3.34
C GLU A 94 21.09 -7.42 4.07
N GLY A 95 20.80 -7.32 5.36
CA GLY A 95 21.23 -6.23 6.23
C GLY A 95 20.55 -4.88 5.99
N ARG A 96 19.58 -4.81 5.07
CA ARG A 96 18.91 -3.54 4.67
C ARG A 96 17.77 -3.15 5.62
N VAL A 97 17.56 -1.85 5.69
CA VAL A 97 16.29 -1.26 6.18
C VAL A 97 15.34 -1.18 5.00
N VAL A 98 14.20 -1.85 5.09
CA VAL A 98 13.21 -1.92 4.01
C VAL A 98 11.93 -1.19 4.42
N VAL A 99 11.37 -0.40 3.52
CA VAL A 99 10.05 0.23 3.67
C VAL A 99 9.12 -0.29 2.57
N ILE A 100 8.16 -1.13 2.95
CA ILE A 100 7.11 -1.61 2.04
C ILE A 100 6.12 -0.48 1.79
N VAL A 101 5.82 -0.19 0.52
CA VAL A 101 4.83 0.84 0.13
C VAL A 101 3.60 0.14 -0.44
N GLU A 102 2.45 0.34 0.23
CA GLU A 102 1.18 -0.33 -0.08
C GLU A 102 0.03 0.69 -0.20
N ASP A 103 -0.91 0.47 -1.09
CA ASP A 103 -2.09 1.32 -1.26
C ASP A 103 -3.14 1.13 -0.15
N LEU A 104 -3.44 -0.11 0.20
CA LEU A 104 -4.47 -0.46 1.17
C LEU A 104 -4.09 -1.67 2.01
N ILE A 105 -4.12 -1.51 3.32
CA ILE A 105 -4.10 -2.62 4.27
C ILE A 105 -5.54 -2.90 4.70
N ASP A 106 -6.10 -3.99 4.17
CA ASP A 106 -7.45 -4.47 4.50
C ASP A 106 -7.39 -5.47 5.67
N THR A 107 -7.28 -6.77 5.38
CA THR A 107 -7.21 -7.81 6.43
C THR A 107 -5.83 -7.92 7.11
N GLY A 108 -4.81 -7.33 6.53
CA GLY A 108 -3.43 -7.34 7.02
C GLY A 108 -2.61 -8.58 6.63
N PHE A 109 -3.25 -9.68 6.18
CA PHE A 109 -2.53 -10.94 5.92
C PHE A 109 -1.41 -10.82 4.89
N THR A 110 -1.61 -10.05 3.82
CA THR A 110 -0.59 -9.86 2.79
C THR A 110 0.65 -9.19 3.38
N MET A 111 0.47 -8.11 4.10
CA MET A 111 1.56 -7.35 4.71
C MET A 111 2.27 -8.15 5.81
N TYR A 112 1.52 -8.86 6.65
CA TYR A 112 2.08 -9.74 7.67
C TYR A 112 3.00 -10.83 7.08
N ASN A 113 2.55 -11.50 6.00
CA ASN A 113 3.35 -12.52 5.34
C ASN A 113 4.53 -11.90 4.58
N LEU A 114 4.36 -10.73 3.98
CA LEU A 114 5.41 -10.04 3.25
C LEU A 114 6.53 -9.55 4.18
N GLN A 115 6.19 -9.01 5.35
CA GLN A 115 7.19 -8.67 6.37
C GLN A 115 8.03 -9.90 6.76
N LYS A 116 7.38 -11.02 7.06
CA LYS A 116 8.08 -12.28 7.39
C LYS A 116 8.97 -12.76 6.24
N HIS A 117 8.47 -12.67 5.02
CA HIS A 117 9.23 -13.03 3.83
C HIS A 117 10.48 -12.17 3.70
N PHE A 118 10.38 -10.85 3.83
CA PHE A 118 11.52 -9.96 3.73
C PHE A 118 12.54 -10.16 4.85
N TYR A 119 12.10 -10.43 6.08
CA TYR A 119 13.00 -10.85 7.15
C TYR A 119 13.70 -12.16 6.83
N SER A 120 13.03 -13.13 6.19
CA SER A 120 13.65 -14.39 5.77
C SER A 120 14.69 -14.23 4.65
N LEU A 121 14.61 -13.12 3.89
CA LEU A 121 15.59 -12.71 2.89
C LEU A 121 16.75 -11.88 3.48
N GLY A 122 16.84 -11.78 4.80
CA GLY A 122 17.94 -11.12 5.50
C GLY A 122 17.74 -9.62 5.77
N ALA A 123 16.55 -9.06 5.56
CA ALA A 123 16.29 -7.68 5.91
C ALA A 123 16.54 -7.44 7.41
N LYS A 124 17.27 -6.35 7.73
CA LYS A 124 17.55 -5.96 9.11
C LYS A 124 16.31 -5.40 9.81
N GLU A 125 15.57 -4.59 9.09
CA GLU A 125 14.33 -3.97 9.56
C GLU A 125 13.34 -3.92 8.40
N VAL A 126 12.05 -4.11 8.68
CA VAL A 126 10.97 -4.02 7.69
C VAL A 126 9.86 -3.15 8.26
N HIS A 127 9.65 -2.00 7.65
CA HIS A 127 8.58 -1.06 7.95
C HIS A 127 7.51 -1.08 6.87
N ILE A 128 6.29 -0.64 7.20
CA ILE A 128 5.19 -0.51 6.23
C ILE A 128 4.73 0.93 6.17
N ALA A 129 4.71 1.49 4.95
CA ALA A 129 4.09 2.76 4.61
C ALA A 129 2.85 2.50 3.75
N ALA A 130 1.67 2.77 4.30
CA ALA A 130 0.41 2.55 3.62
C ALA A 130 -0.34 3.87 3.38
N MET A 131 -1.00 3.98 2.21
CA MET A 131 -1.91 5.11 1.96
C MET A 131 -3.14 4.98 2.85
N LEU A 132 -3.74 3.79 2.90
CA LEU A 132 -4.95 3.51 3.64
C LEU A 132 -4.81 2.26 4.51
N THR A 133 -5.49 2.27 5.66
CA THR A 133 -5.74 1.07 6.45
C THR A 133 -7.18 1.03 6.92
N LYS A 134 -7.71 -0.19 7.09
CA LYS A 134 -9.02 -0.46 7.67
C LYS A 134 -8.84 -1.15 9.03
N PRO A 135 -8.69 -0.40 10.14
CA PRO A 135 -8.40 -0.99 11.45
C PRO A 135 -9.40 -2.06 11.89
N GLU A 136 -10.69 -1.85 11.58
CA GLU A 136 -11.77 -2.79 11.93
C GLU A 136 -11.76 -4.09 11.10
N ALA A 137 -11.09 -4.08 9.94
CA ALA A 137 -11.01 -5.25 9.07
C ALA A 137 -9.78 -6.13 9.34
N LEU A 138 -8.81 -5.66 10.12
CA LEU A 138 -7.61 -6.39 10.44
C LEU A 138 -7.92 -7.72 11.12
N LYS A 139 -7.28 -8.78 10.66
CA LYS A 139 -7.44 -10.17 11.16
C LYS A 139 -6.15 -10.78 11.67
N CYS A 140 -5.06 -10.04 11.63
CA CYS A 140 -3.76 -10.46 12.14
C CYS A 140 -3.03 -9.26 12.74
N ASP A 141 -2.04 -9.54 13.58
CA ASP A 141 -1.18 -8.53 14.19
C ASP A 141 -0.11 -8.09 13.17
N VAL A 142 -0.50 -7.18 12.29
CA VAL A 142 0.40 -6.52 11.35
C VAL A 142 0.78 -5.15 11.91
N GLN A 143 2.08 -4.93 12.05
CA GLN A 143 2.59 -3.65 12.51
C GLN A 143 2.63 -2.67 11.33
N THR A 144 1.80 -1.63 11.40
CA THR A 144 1.72 -0.56 10.40
C THR A 144 2.37 0.71 10.96
N ASP A 145 3.62 0.98 10.54
CA ASP A 145 4.41 2.05 11.14
C ASP A 145 4.01 3.44 10.62
N TYR A 146 3.67 3.49 9.34
CA TYR A 146 3.42 4.73 8.60
C TYR A 146 2.12 4.62 7.80
N VAL A 147 1.05 5.25 8.29
CA VAL A 147 -0.26 5.26 7.63
C VAL A 147 -0.66 6.69 7.32
N ALA A 148 -1.07 6.96 6.08
CA ALA A 148 -1.54 8.28 5.69
C ALA A 148 -2.97 8.54 6.21
N MET A 149 -3.87 7.56 6.09
CA MET A 149 -5.25 7.68 6.56
C MET A 149 -5.84 6.35 6.99
N GLU A 150 -6.64 6.37 8.05
CA GLU A 150 -7.50 5.26 8.46
C GLU A 150 -8.91 5.44 7.89
N ILE A 151 -9.52 4.37 7.44
CA ILE A 151 -10.86 4.39 6.85
C ILE A 151 -11.76 3.29 7.44
N GLU A 152 -13.06 3.45 7.32
CA GLU A 152 -14.05 2.43 7.63
C GLU A 152 -13.90 1.21 6.69
N ASN A 153 -14.46 0.07 7.11
CA ASN A 153 -14.47 -1.14 6.28
C ASN A 153 -15.47 -1.02 5.12
N LYS A 154 -15.14 -0.21 4.12
CA LYS A 154 -15.91 0.02 2.89
C LYS A 154 -15.22 -0.62 1.69
N PHE A 155 -16.01 -1.02 0.68
CA PHE A 155 -15.45 -1.40 -0.62
C PHE A 155 -15.17 -0.14 -1.43
N ILE A 156 -13.91 0.09 -1.78
CA ILE A 156 -13.42 1.33 -2.38
C ILE A 156 -12.65 1.07 -3.67
N LEU A 157 -12.60 2.08 -4.53
CA LEU A 157 -11.76 2.12 -5.73
C LEU A 157 -11.31 3.56 -6.03
N GLY A 158 -10.37 3.69 -6.95
CA GLY A 158 -9.77 4.99 -7.31
C GLY A 158 -8.39 5.17 -6.71
N HIS A 159 -7.63 6.11 -7.21
CA HIS A 159 -6.28 6.43 -6.76
C HIS A 159 -5.33 5.21 -6.71
N GLY A 160 -5.35 4.39 -7.76
CA GLY A 160 -4.58 3.14 -7.85
C GLY A 160 -5.41 1.89 -7.53
N LEU A 161 -6.36 1.98 -6.60
CA LEU A 161 -7.26 0.90 -6.23
C LEU A 161 -8.24 0.55 -7.37
N ASP A 162 -8.61 -0.72 -7.48
CA ASP A 162 -9.43 -1.22 -8.57
C ASP A 162 -10.63 -2.07 -8.15
N TYR A 163 -11.51 -2.24 -9.14
CA TYR A 163 -12.51 -3.30 -9.19
C TYR A 163 -12.38 -4.02 -10.53
N ASP A 164 -11.89 -5.27 -10.52
CA ASP A 164 -11.61 -6.06 -11.73
C ASP A 164 -10.73 -5.32 -12.76
N ASP A 165 -9.61 -4.75 -12.33
CA ASP A 165 -8.66 -3.95 -13.10
C ASP A 165 -9.17 -2.59 -13.61
N TYR A 166 -10.39 -2.19 -13.25
CA TYR A 166 -10.96 -0.89 -13.60
C TYR A 166 -10.99 0.06 -12.39
N GLY A 167 -11.01 1.36 -12.66
CA GLY A 167 -11.15 2.40 -11.62
C GLY A 167 -9.84 3.00 -11.14
N ARG A 168 -8.68 2.39 -11.38
CA ARG A 168 -7.37 2.86 -10.88
C ARG A 168 -7.02 4.30 -11.25
N MET A 169 -7.52 4.80 -12.42
CA MET A 169 -7.16 6.11 -12.96
C MET A 169 -7.97 7.27 -12.37
N PHE A 170 -8.98 7.00 -11.55
CA PHE A 170 -9.67 8.08 -10.85
C PHE A 170 -8.73 8.72 -9.83
N ARG A 171 -8.74 10.06 -9.78
CA ARG A 171 -7.92 10.82 -8.82
C ARG A 171 -8.44 10.71 -7.40
N ASP A 172 -9.78 10.72 -7.28
CA ASP A 172 -10.49 10.60 -6.01
C ASP A 172 -10.70 9.12 -5.68
N ILE A 173 -10.95 8.83 -4.41
CA ILE A 173 -11.41 7.52 -3.96
C ILE A 173 -12.93 7.53 -3.83
N TYR A 174 -13.54 6.48 -4.32
CA TYR A 174 -14.98 6.24 -4.32
C TYR A 174 -15.29 5.00 -3.49
N GLN A 175 -16.44 5.00 -2.83
CA GLN A 175 -16.95 3.82 -2.13
C GLN A 175 -18.18 3.25 -2.85
N LEU A 176 -18.39 1.94 -2.74
CA LEU A 176 -19.60 1.29 -3.22
C LEU A 176 -20.81 1.95 -2.55
N LYS A 177 -21.84 2.27 -3.35
CA LYS A 177 -23.12 2.78 -2.86
C LYS A 177 -23.89 1.63 -2.22
N ASP A 178 -24.37 1.83 -1.00
CA ASP A 178 -25.21 0.88 -0.26
C ASP A 178 -26.55 0.60 -0.98
#